data_2d9268a5288154dd5f6802aefef9c288
#
_entry.id   2d9268a5288154dd5f6802aefef9c288
#
_cell.length_a   1.000
_cell.length_b   1.000
_cell.length_c   1.000
_cell.angle_alpha   90.00
_cell.angle_beta   90.00
_cell.angle_gamma   90.00
#
_symmetry.space_group_name_H-M   'P 1'
#
loop_
_entity.id
_entity.type
_entity.pdbx_description
1 polymer ?
#
loop_
_entity_poly.entity_id
_entity_poly.type
_entity_poly.pdbx_seq_one_letter_code
_entity_poly.pdbx_strand_id
1 'polypeptide(L)'
;MTQYLISQEIGSFRKPKYLSTVFHKIYGTDEYYKLSEKATEETIELFRHAGLDNIGVGGEMFRWEMYEHQANRINGIEFYGPVRSFDNRYYKKGSIVEELSIKESFHSDELEYLLSRDYSNIKIPVTGPYTMMDWSFNEHYKDRYETAMAFASLLNGEMKSLKELWDSKYPGRKLEIQLDEPATTTHPDEMQIVVDSLNKSVEGIQNCEFTIHVCYSTDYRMLYDVMNDIKIDGLNLEFANRDSLESGTSDASRPGYEELKYFQQLNTRKKFIGLGVTDVHIDYIEPVKLIKDRINYVLDIMPPDLVRVNPDCGLRTRSVETGYEKLKNMDTARKEILKDL
;
A
#
# COMPACT_ATOMS: atom_id res chain seq x y z
N MET A 1 -25.01 -6.83 -4.52
CA MET A 1 -24.60 -6.22 -5.81
C MET A 1 -23.09 -6.29 -5.87
N THR A 2 -22.54 -6.80 -6.95
CA THR A 2 -21.08 -6.79 -7.15
C THR A 2 -20.66 -5.33 -7.31
N GLN A 3 -19.75 -4.87 -6.46
CA GLN A 3 -19.25 -3.50 -6.54
C GLN A 3 -18.06 -3.50 -7.51
N TYR A 4 -18.21 -2.83 -8.65
CA TYR A 4 -17.14 -2.65 -9.63
C TYR A 4 -16.31 -1.41 -9.34
N LEU A 5 -15.09 -1.37 -9.81
CA LEU A 5 -14.21 -0.21 -9.75
C LEU A 5 -14.13 0.42 -8.35
N ILE A 6 -13.93 -0.39 -7.32
CA ILE A 6 -13.78 0.12 -5.94
C ILE A 6 -12.70 1.20 -5.91
N SER A 7 -13.02 2.38 -5.37
CA SER A 7 -12.04 3.44 -5.14
C SER A 7 -11.38 3.31 -3.78
N GLN A 8 -10.06 3.44 -3.76
CA GLN A 8 -9.27 3.29 -2.53
C GLN A 8 -8.08 4.26 -2.52
N GLU A 9 -7.60 4.56 -1.33
CA GLU A 9 -6.26 5.14 -1.15
C GLU A 9 -5.20 4.02 -1.12
N ILE A 10 -3.91 4.37 -1.14
CA ILE A 10 -2.82 3.38 -1.06
C ILE A 10 -2.27 3.24 0.36
N GLY A 11 -2.12 4.34 1.10
CA GLY A 11 -1.58 4.31 2.45
C GLY A 11 -1.39 5.71 3.01
N SER A 12 -0.17 6.24 2.97
CA SER A 12 0.17 7.47 3.68
C SER A 12 -0.43 8.74 3.08
N PHE A 13 -0.97 9.60 3.95
CA PHE A 13 -1.41 10.95 3.62
C PHE A 13 -0.60 12.01 4.37
N ARG A 14 -0.76 13.29 3.98
CA ARG A 14 -0.02 14.40 4.58
C ARG A 14 -0.40 14.60 6.04
N LYS A 15 0.56 14.39 6.97
CA LYS A 15 0.34 14.67 8.39
C LYS A 15 0.09 16.16 8.64
N PRO A 16 -0.93 16.52 9.45
CA PRO A 16 -1.14 17.89 9.88
C PRO A 16 0.08 18.45 10.63
N LYS A 17 0.29 19.77 10.55
CA LYS A 17 1.44 20.43 11.21
C LYS A 17 1.47 20.19 12.71
N TYR A 18 0.32 20.17 13.38
CA TYR A 18 0.24 19.95 14.82
C TYR A 18 0.74 18.56 15.24
N LEU A 19 0.69 17.56 14.36
CA LEU A 19 1.24 16.23 14.60
C LEU A 19 2.69 16.13 14.08
N SER A 20 2.95 16.53 12.83
CA SER A 20 4.25 16.31 12.18
C SER A 20 5.41 17.05 12.88
N THR A 21 5.17 18.20 13.49
CA THR A 21 6.21 19.00 14.17
C THR A 21 6.63 18.43 15.53
N VAL A 22 5.79 17.63 16.15
CA VAL A 22 6.04 17.07 17.50
C VAL A 22 6.19 15.55 17.49
N PHE A 23 5.85 14.87 16.43
CA PHE A 23 5.70 13.41 16.31
C PHE A 23 6.80 12.63 17.06
N HIS A 24 8.07 12.86 16.72
CA HIS A 24 9.19 12.14 17.32
C HIS A 24 9.43 12.49 18.80
N LYS A 25 8.98 13.68 19.27
CA LYS A 25 9.15 14.10 20.65
C LYS A 25 8.15 13.48 21.60
N ILE A 26 6.95 13.22 21.07
CA ILE A 26 5.83 12.70 21.86
C ILE A 26 5.55 11.22 21.59
N TYR A 27 6.30 10.57 20.71
CA TYR A 27 6.08 9.19 20.30
C TYR A 27 5.88 8.24 21.50
N GLY A 28 4.82 7.45 21.48
CA GLY A 28 4.45 6.49 22.53
C GLY A 28 3.85 7.11 23.79
N THR A 29 3.60 8.44 23.84
CA THR A 29 2.89 9.10 24.95
C THR A 29 1.38 9.22 24.69
N ASP A 30 0.57 9.50 25.72
CA ASP A 30 -0.87 9.79 25.58
C ASP A 30 -1.14 10.91 24.58
N GLU A 31 -0.26 11.93 24.53
CA GLU A 31 -0.38 13.02 23.57
C GLU A 31 -0.18 12.55 22.13
N TYR A 32 0.76 11.62 21.89
CA TYR A 32 0.97 11.00 20.57
C TYR A 32 -0.30 10.28 20.11
N TYR A 33 -0.89 9.43 20.95
CA TYR A 33 -2.11 8.71 20.60
C TYR A 33 -3.25 9.69 20.30
N LYS A 34 -3.51 10.64 21.17
CA LYS A 34 -4.54 11.66 21.00
C LYS A 34 -4.40 12.46 19.70
N LEU A 35 -3.19 12.89 19.34
CA LEU A 35 -2.97 13.66 18.12
C LEU A 35 -3.00 12.79 16.86
N SER A 36 -2.54 11.54 16.93
CA SER A 36 -2.62 10.58 15.83
C SER A 36 -4.06 10.19 15.54
N GLU A 37 -4.87 9.88 16.56
CA GLU A 37 -6.30 9.62 16.45
C GLU A 37 -7.05 10.79 15.81
N LYS A 38 -6.80 12.00 16.29
CA LYS A 38 -7.39 13.22 15.72
C LYS A 38 -7.04 13.38 14.24
N ALA A 39 -5.78 13.19 13.88
CA ALA A 39 -5.32 13.31 12.51
C ALA A 39 -5.92 12.22 11.60
N THR A 40 -6.08 11.00 12.12
CA THR A 40 -6.75 9.89 11.44
C THR A 40 -8.21 10.24 11.14
N GLU A 41 -8.96 10.74 12.13
CA GLU A 41 -10.37 11.14 11.95
C GLU A 41 -10.53 12.23 10.90
N GLU A 42 -9.72 13.30 10.99
CA GLU A 42 -9.74 14.40 10.01
C GLU A 42 -9.44 13.89 8.58
N THR A 43 -8.53 12.93 8.45
CA THR A 43 -8.16 12.38 7.15
C THR A 43 -9.24 11.44 6.61
N ILE A 44 -9.86 10.61 7.46
CA ILE A 44 -10.98 9.75 7.07
C ILE A 44 -12.17 10.59 6.59
N GLU A 45 -12.49 11.70 7.28
CA GLU A 45 -13.53 12.61 6.82
C GLU A 45 -13.21 13.19 5.45
N LEU A 46 -11.95 13.57 5.21
CA LEU A 46 -11.48 14.05 3.92
C LEU A 46 -11.65 12.99 2.82
N PHE A 47 -11.26 11.73 3.09
CA PHE A 47 -11.42 10.62 2.15
C PHE A 47 -12.89 10.33 1.83
N ARG A 48 -13.76 10.38 2.83
CA ARG A 48 -15.22 10.24 2.65
C ARG A 48 -15.80 11.38 1.82
N HIS A 49 -15.38 12.62 2.06
CA HIS A 49 -15.79 13.77 1.25
C HIS A 49 -15.26 13.68 -0.19
N ALA A 50 -14.08 13.13 -0.41
CA ALA A 50 -13.58 12.81 -1.75
C ALA A 50 -14.38 11.67 -2.42
N GLY A 51 -15.06 10.84 -1.64
CA GLY A 51 -15.98 9.80 -2.12
C GLY A 51 -15.43 8.39 -2.14
N LEU A 52 -14.28 8.13 -1.50
CA LEU A 52 -13.63 6.80 -1.51
C LEU A 52 -14.49 5.71 -0.88
N ASP A 53 -14.51 4.54 -1.48
CA ASP A 53 -15.17 3.34 -0.96
C ASP A 53 -14.37 2.71 0.18
N ASN A 54 -13.04 2.64 0.05
CA ASN A 54 -12.12 2.14 1.06
C ASN A 54 -11.24 3.30 1.56
N ILE A 55 -11.25 3.51 2.87
CA ILE A 55 -10.57 4.64 3.55
C ILE A 55 -9.19 4.27 4.10
N GLY A 56 -8.69 3.06 3.79
CA GLY A 56 -7.45 2.55 4.35
C GLY A 56 -7.43 2.61 5.87
N VAL A 57 -6.32 3.05 6.42
CA VAL A 57 -6.17 3.33 7.86
C VAL A 57 -6.24 4.83 8.18
N GLY A 58 -6.81 5.64 7.27
CA GLY A 58 -6.89 7.09 7.48
C GLY A 58 -5.55 7.81 7.31
N GLY A 59 -4.72 7.36 6.35
CA GLY A 59 -3.50 8.03 5.94
C GLY A 59 -2.26 7.78 6.80
N GLU A 60 -2.24 6.71 7.59
CA GLU A 60 -1.08 6.26 8.39
C GLU A 60 -0.60 7.28 9.42
N MET A 61 -1.50 7.87 10.16
CA MET A 61 -1.17 8.96 11.08
C MET A 61 -0.37 8.48 12.32
N PHE A 62 -0.44 7.18 12.65
CA PHE A 62 0.34 6.54 13.70
C PHE A 62 1.78 6.19 13.28
N ARG A 63 2.17 6.37 12.01
CA ARG A 63 3.45 5.96 11.47
C ARG A 63 4.23 7.17 10.96
N TRP A 64 5.55 7.19 11.14
CA TRP A 64 6.38 8.23 10.52
C TRP A 64 6.90 7.77 9.16
N GLU A 65 7.48 6.59 9.12
CA GLU A 65 8.04 5.97 7.93
C GLU A 65 7.77 4.45 8.00
N MET A 66 7.47 3.83 6.88
CA MET A 66 6.95 2.46 6.81
C MET A 66 7.91 1.40 7.37
N TYR A 67 9.20 1.49 7.01
CA TYR A 67 10.23 0.56 7.48
C TYR A 67 10.58 0.79 8.96
N GLU A 68 10.91 2.04 9.33
CA GLU A 68 11.27 2.38 10.71
C GLU A 68 10.16 2.03 11.71
N HIS A 69 8.90 2.18 11.29
CA HIS A 69 7.76 1.89 12.14
C HIS A 69 7.73 0.43 12.58
N GLN A 70 7.96 -0.50 11.65
CA GLN A 70 8.02 -1.93 11.95
C GLN A 70 9.34 -2.32 12.60
N ALA A 71 10.47 -1.87 12.05
CA ALA A 71 11.79 -2.23 12.53
C ALA A 71 12.04 -1.84 14.00
N ASN A 72 11.48 -0.71 14.47
CA ASN A 72 11.55 -0.30 15.88
C ASN A 72 10.76 -1.23 16.83
N ARG A 73 9.84 -2.03 16.31
CA ARG A 73 9.00 -2.97 17.05
C ARG A 73 9.49 -4.43 16.97
N ILE A 74 10.68 -4.62 16.43
CA ILE A 74 11.32 -5.93 16.28
C ILE A 74 12.58 -5.96 17.14
N ASN A 75 12.74 -7.00 17.97
CA ASN A 75 14.01 -7.31 18.65
C ASN A 75 14.99 -7.90 17.63
N GLY A 76 16.29 -7.71 17.87
CA GLY A 76 17.36 -8.18 16.96
C GLY A 76 17.76 -7.16 15.91
N ILE A 77 17.14 -5.97 15.90
CA ILE A 77 17.50 -4.86 15.01
C ILE A 77 18.08 -3.70 15.79
N GLU A 78 19.28 -3.25 15.42
CA GLU A 78 19.94 -2.07 15.94
C GLU A 78 20.04 -0.97 14.89
N PHE A 79 20.02 0.30 15.32
CA PHE A 79 20.07 1.46 14.43
C PHE A 79 21.31 2.31 14.67
N TYR A 80 22.11 2.54 13.62
CA TYR A 80 23.35 3.31 13.69
C TYR A 80 23.26 4.70 13.04
N GLY A 81 22.20 4.99 12.34
CA GLY A 81 21.98 6.31 11.77
C GLY A 81 21.05 6.29 10.53
N PRO A 82 20.73 7.47 10.00
CA PRO A 82 19.88 7.58 8.83
C PRO A 82 20.65 7.31 7.54
N VAL A 83 19.98 6.65 6.58
CA VAL A 83 20.42 6.53 5.20
C VAL A 83 19.48 7.28 4.29
N ARG A 84 19.98 7.71 3.12
CA ARG A 84 19.18 8.41 2.12
C ARG A 84 18.34 7.41 1.32
N SER A 85 17.06 7.69 1.22
CA SER A 85 16.10 6.96 0.40
C SER A 85 15.68 7.77 -0.85
N PHE A 86 14.65 7.33 -1.54
CA PHE A 86 14.02 8.02 -2.68
C PHE A 86 13.59 9.45 -2.31
N ASP A 87 13.53 10.34 -3.28
CA ASP A 87 13.08 11.73 -3.13
C ASP A 87 13.83 12.55 -2.06
N ASN A 88 15.14 12.30 -1.86
CA ASN A 88 15.93 12.95 -0.82
C ASN A 88 15.42 12.75 0.61
N ARG A 89 14.67 11.70 0.87
CA ARG A 89 14.25 11.34 2.21
C ARG A 89 15.31 10.53 2.94
N TYR A 90 15.20 10.50 4.23
CA TYR A 90 16.06 9.72 5.11
C TYR A 90 15.20 8.81 5.98
N TYR A 91 15.66 7.59 6.18
CA TYR A 91 15.12 6.65 7.16
C TYR A 91 16.27 6.00 7.92
N LYS A 92 15.99 5.48 9.10
CA LYS A 92 16.99 4.73 9.87
C LYS A 92 17.02 3.31 9.35
N LYS A 93 18.08 2.94 8.63
CA LYS A 93 18.32 1.58 8.19
C LYS A 93 18.83 0.77 9.38
N GLY A 94 18.13 -0.32 9.72
CA GLY A 94 18.51 -1.21 10.81
C GLY A 94 19.56 -2.23 10.40
N SER A 95 20.39 -2.66 11.36
CA SER A 95 21.25 -3.84 11.26
C SER A 95 20.64 -4.99 12.05
N ILE A 96 20.47 -6.14 11.41
CA ILE A 96 20.00 -7.37 12.05
C ILE A 96 21.20 -8.04 12.71
N VAL A 97 21.27 -7.98 14.03
CA VAL A 97 22.42 -8.44 14.83
C VAL A 97 22.15 -9.71 15.63
N GLU A 98 20.89 -10.10 15.76
CA GLU A 98 20.41 -11.28 16.46
C GLU A 98 19.17 -11.87 15.76
N GLU A 99 18.69 -13.03 16.25
CA GLU A 99 17.44 -13.62 15.79
C GLU A 99 16.26 -12.64 15.99
N LEU A 100 15.47 -12.46 14.94
CA LEU A 100 14.35 -11.51 14.93
C LEU A 100 13.16 -12.06 15.74
N SER A 101 12.54 -11.22 16.57
CA SER A 101 11.30 -11.52 17.26
C SER A 101 10.43 -10.26 17.42
N ILE A 102 9.11 -10.43 17.50
CA ILE A 102 8.19 -9.31 17.73
C ILE A 102 8.39 -8.79 19.16
N LYS A 103 8.68 -7.50 19.28
CA LYS A 103 8.75 -6.78 20.54
C LYS A 103 7.36 -6.27 20.95
N GLU A 104 6.64 -5.71 20.01
CA GLU A 104 5.29 -5.20 20.15
C GLU A 104 4.58 -5.26 18.79
N SER A 105 3.25 -5.31 18.76
CA SER A 105 2.49 -5.31 17.51
C SER A 105 2.80 -4.05 16.67
N PHE A 106 2.86 -4.22 15.36
CA PHE A 106 3.20 -3.12 14.47
C PHE A 106 2.03 -2.17 14.24
N HIS A 107 0.80 -2.69 14.21
CA HIS A 107 -0.37 -1.96 13.74
C HIS A 107 -1.62 -2.10 14.62
N SER A 108 -1.52 -2.75 15.79
CA SER A 108 -2.67 -2.93 16.69
C SER A 108 -3.25 -1.61 17.16
N ASP A 109 -2.41 -0.64 17.54
CA ASP A 109 -2.85 0.68 18.05
C ASP A 109 -3.79 1.38 17.05
N GLU A 110 -3.37 1.39 15.77
CA GLU A 110 -4.11 1.99 14.67
C GLU A 110 -5.41 1.25 14.38
N LEU A 111 -5.36 -0.09 14.37
CA LEU A 111 -6.55 -0.93 14.14
C LEU A 111 -7.54 -0.83 15.31
N GLU A 112 -7.10 -0.87 16.56
CA GLU A 112 -7.94 -0.70 17.76
C GLU A 112 -8.69 0.62 17.71
N TYR A 113 -8.01 1.71 17.35
CA TYR A 113 -8.65 3.00 17.17
C TYR A 113 -9.76 2.93 16.11
N LEU A 114 -9.48 2.40 14.92
CA LEU A 114 -10.45 2.29 13.84
C LEU A 114 -11.66 1.42 14.24
N LEU A 115 -11.43 0.32 14.93
CA LEU A 115 -12.48 -0.55 15.45
C LEU A 115 -13.33 0.13 16.53
N SER A 116 -12.72 0.96 17.39
CA SER A 116 -13.44 1.75 18.40
C SER A 116 -14.41 2.75 17.77
N ARG A 117 -14.13 3.19 16.53
CA ARG A 117 -14.94 4.11 15.74
C ARG A 117 -15.88 3.44 14.74
N ASP A 118 -16.03 2.11 14.83
CA ASP A 118 -16.87 1.29 13.95
C ASP A 118 -16.52 1.36 12.45
N TYR A 119 -15.26 1.69 12.10
CA TYR A 119 -14.79 1.65 10.72
C TYR A 119 -14.63 0.21 10.24
N SER A 120 -15.17 -0.09 9.07
CA SER A 120 -15.22 -1.45 8.53
C SER A 120 -14.86 -1.57 7.04
N ASN A 121 -14.64 -0.45 6.37
CA ASN A 121 -14.17 -0.36 4.99
C ASN A 121 -12.73 0.12 4.98
N ILE A 122 -11.87 -0.64 5.66
CA ILE A 122 -10.47 -0.33 5.89
C ILE A 122 -9.55 -1.31 5.13
N LYS A 123 -8.33 -0.86 4.91
CA LYS A 123 -7.22 -1.66 4.39
C LYS A 123 -5.99 -1.32 5.21
N ILE A 124 -5.28 -2.32 5.72
CA ILE A 124 -4.08 -2.12 6.55
C ILE A 124 -2.84 -2.30 5.67
N PRO A 125 -2.09 -1.23 5.35
CA PRO A 125 -0.78 -1.36 4.74
C PRO A 125 0.24 -1.90 5.75
N VAL A 126 1.05 -2.87 5.34
CA VAL A 126 2.10 -3.51 6.14
C VAL A 126 3.34 -3.59 5.27
N THR A 127 4.51 -3.14 5.76
CA THR A 127 5.74 -3.27 4.98
C THR A 127 6.07 -4.75 4.79
N GLY A 128 6.22 -5.16 3.54
CA GLY A 128 6.37 -6.57 3.18
C GLY A 128 7.76 -7.15 3.53
N PRO A 129 7.87 -8.49 3.57
CA PRO A 129 9.07 -9.17 4.08
C PRO A 129 10.31 -8.95 3.22
N TYR A 130 10.14 -8.87 1.89
CA TYR A 130 11.25 -8.66 0.98
C TYR A 130 11.82 -7.24 1.15
N THR A 131 10.97 -6.22 1.25
CA THR A 131 11.39 -4.86 1.52
C THR A 131 12.04 -4.72 2.89
N MET A 132 11.48 -5.35 3.93
CA MET A 132 12.10 -5.35 5.26
C MET A 132 13.52 -5.95 5.22
N MET A 133 13.73 -7.02 4.48
CA MET A 133 15.05 -7.64 4.27
C MET A 133 15.98 -6.71 3.48
N ASP A 134 15.54 -6.20 2.33
CA ASP A 134 16.38 -5.39 1.43
C ASP A 134 16.79 -4.05 2.07
N TRP A 135 15.92 -3.47 2.89
CA TRP A 135 16.17 -2.22 3.59
C TRP A 135 16.84 -2.40 4.96
N SER A 136 17.29 -3.61 5.30
CA SER A 136 18.11 -3.89 6.49
C SER A 136 19.54 -4.25 6.09
N PHE A 137 20.49 -4.03 7.00
CA PHE A 137 21.79 -4.68 6.93
C PHE A 137 21.67 -6.05 7.62
N ASN A 138 22.13 -7.11 6.98
CA ASN A 138 22.12 -8.45 7.57
C ASN A 138 23.50 -8.79 8.13
N GLU A 139 23.62 -8.89 9.45
CA GLU A 139 24.83 -9.30 10.16
C GLU A 139 24.61 -10.60 10.94
N HIS A 140 23.45 -11.23 10.84
CA HIS A 140 23.08 -12.42 11.63
C HIS A 140 22.72 -13.63 10.77
N TYR A 141 21.80 -13.51 9.81
CA TYR A 141 21.34 -14.63 8.99
C TYR A 141 22.34 -14.97 7.89
N LYS A 142 22.32 -16.22 7.44
CA LYS A 142 23.27 -16.74 6.45
C LYS A 142 23.23 -15.98 5.12
N ASP A 143 22.02 -15.66 4.63
CA ASP A 143 21.82 -15.03 3.33
C ASP A 143 20.52 -14.23 3.28
N ARG A 144 20.25 -13.58 2.14
CA ARG A 144 19.04 -12.79 1.92
C ARG A 144 17.76 -13.62 1.96
N TYR A 145 17.81 -14.88 1.50
CA TYR A 145 16.65 -15.77 1.55
C TYR A 145 16.24 -16.06 3.00
N GLU A 146 17.17 -16.49 3.83
CA GLU A 146 16.90 -16.75 5.25
C GLU A 146 16.39 -15.50 5.97
N THR A 147 16.98 -14.34 5.67
CA THR A 147 16.55 -13.06 6.22
C THR A 147 15.10 -12.72 5.82
N ALA A 148 14.75 -12.85 4.53
CA ALA A 148 13.39 -12.60 4.06
C ALA A 148 12.37 -13.55 4.69
N MET A 149 12.73 -14.82 4.86
CA MET A 149 11.87 -15.83 5.51
C MET A 149 11.69 -15.56 7.01
N ALA A 150 12.70 -15.02 7.70
CA ALA A 150 12.58 -14.58 9.08
C ALA A 150 11.58 -13.43 9.21
N PHE A 151 11.70 -12.39 8.40
CA PHE A 151 10.70 -11.31 8.36
C PHE A 151 9.31 -11.81 7.97
N ALA A 152 9.21 -12.70 6.99
CA ALA A 152 7.93 -13.29 6.59
C ALA A 152 7.23 -14.04 7.73
N SER A 153 7.98 -14.73 8.57
CA SER A 153 7.45 -15.43 9.74
C SER A 153 6.94 -14.47 10.81
N LEU A 154 7.65 -13.35 11.05
CA LEU A 154 7.18 -12.29 11.94
C LEU A 154 5.89 -11.63 11.43
N LEU A 155 5.86 -11.26 10.15
CA LEU A 155 4.70 -10.64 9.53
C LEU A 155 3.48 -11.58 9.54
N ASN A 156 3.68 -12.87 9.34
CA ASN A 156 2.61 -13.85 9.47
C ASN A 156 2.00 -13.84 10.87
N GLY A 157 2.83 -13.77 11.92
CA GLY A 157 2.37 -13.64 13.31
C GLY A 157 1.59 -12.34 13.54
N GLU A 158 2.13 -11.22 13.09
CA GLU A 158 1.46 -9.92 13.19
C GLU A 158 0.10 -9.92 12.49
N MET A 159 0.04 -10.35 11.23
CA MET A 159 -1.21 -10.35 10.45
C MET A 159 -2.27 -11.30 11.04
N LYS A 160 -1.86 -12.42 11.66
CA LYS A 160 -2.77 -13.27 12.43
C LYS A 160 -3.38 -12.54 13.63
N SER A 161 -2.55 -11.81 14.39
CA SER A 161 -3.01 -11.02 15.53
C SER A 161 -3.96 -9.89 15.10
N LEU A 162 -3.65 -9.20 14.01
CA LEU A 162 -4.55 -8.18 13.43
C LEU A 162 -5.88 -8.79 12.98
N LYS A 163 -5.85 -9.98 12.38
CA LYS A 163 -7.05 -10.70 11.95
C LYS A 163 -7.91 -11.14 13.15
N GLU A 164 -7.31 -11.63 14.22
CA GLU A 164 -8.00 -11.97 15.46
C GLU A 164 -8.66 -10.73 16.08
N LEU A 165 -7.96 -9.61 16.13
CA LEU A 165 -8.49 -8.33 16.60
C LEU A 165 -9.67 -7.87 15.73
N TRP A 166 -9.56 -7.95 14.40
CA TRP A 166 -10.64 -7.66 13.47
C TRP A 166 -11.86 -8.54 13.69
N ASP A 167 -11.67 -9.85 13.83
CA ASP A 167 -12.74 -10.82 13.99
C ASP A 167 -13.49 -10.65 15.33
N SER A 168 -12.85 -10.11 16.36
CA SER A 168 -13.49 -9.78 17.62
C SER A 168 -14.61 -8.74 17.46
N LYS A 169 -14.49 -7.84 16.47
CA LYS A 169 -15.47 -6.79 16.18
C LYS A 169 -16.37 -7.15 14.99
N TYR A 170 -15.79 -7.75 13.94
CA TYR A 170 -16.45 -8.03 12.67
C TYR A 170 -16.33 -9.52 12.28
N PRO A 171 -16.93 -10.44 13.04
CA PRO A 171 -16.81 -11.87 12.75
C PRO A 171 -17.36 -12.21 11.37
N GLY A 172 -16.57 -12.94 10.58
CA GLY A 172 -16.94 -13.38 9.24
C GLY A 172 -16.79 -12.34 8.13
N ARG A 173 -16.37 -11.10 8.44
CA ARG A 173 -16.00 -10.11 7.41
C ARG A 173 -14.56 -10.30 7.01
N LYS A 174 -14.27 -10.13 5.73
CA LYS A 174 -12.88 -10.07 5.23
C LYS A 174 -12.17 -8.86 5.82
N LEU A 175 -10.91 -9.04 6.22
CA LEU A 175 -9.97 -7.96 6.47
C LEU A 175 -9.12 -7.76 5.21
N GLU A 176 -8.90 -6.51 4.79
CA GLU A 176 -7.99 -6.20 3.69
C GLU A 176 -6.61 -5.81 4.26
N ILE A 177 -5.56 -6.51 3.80
CA ILE A 177 -4.16 -6.23 4.15
C ILE A 177 -3.38 -6.01 2.85
N GLN A 178 -2.66 -4.91 2.77
CA GLN A 178 -1.77 -4.57 1.68
C GLN A 178 -0.31 -4.76 2.13
N LEU A 179 0.45 -5.60 1.44
CA LEU A 179 1.89 -5.74 1.66
C LEU A 179 2.62 -4.72 0.77
N ASP A 180 3.30 -3.75 1.39
CA ASP A 180 4.06 -2.72 0.68
C ASP A 180 5.46 -3.24 0.37
N GLU A 181 5.74 -3.44 -0.92
CA GLU A 181 6.94 -4.10 -1.42
C GLU A 181 7.70 -3.27 -2.49
N PRO A 182 8.08 -2.03 -2.18
CA PRO A 182 8.80 -1.17 -3.14
C PRO A 182 10.14 -1.75 -3.59
N ALA A 183 10.77 -2.63 -2.84
CA ALA A 183 12.03 -3.26 -3.21
C ALA A 183 11.89 -4.41 -4.23
N THR A 184 10.69 -4.92 -4.48
CA THR A 184 10.44 -6.12 -5.29
C THR A 184 11.06 -6.07 -6.68
N THR A 185 11.07 -4.91 -7.33
CA THR A 185 11.58 -4.77 -8.70
C THR A 185 13.04 -4.30 -8.78
N THR A 186 13.75 -4.20 -7.66
CA THR A 186 15.16 -3.75 -7.62
C THR A 186 16.15 -4.85 -7.97
N HIS A 187 15.80 -6.12 -7.74
CA HIS A 187 16.65 -7.27 -7.99
C HIS A 187 15.89 -8.36 -8.79
N PRO A 188 15.90 -8.29 -10.12
CA PRO A 188 15.12 -9.22 -10.97
C PRO A 188 15.46 -10.72 -10.80
N ASP A 189 16.67 -11.02 -10.37
CA ASP A 189 17.16 -12.39 -10.11
C ASP A 189 16.69 -12.97 -8.76
N GLU A 190 16.05 -12.15 -7.91
CA GLU A 190 15.55 -12.55 -6.59
C GLU A 190 14.03 -12.80 -6.54
N MET A 191 13.33 -12.87 -7.67
CA MET A 191 11.87 -13.01 -7.69
C MET A 191 11.37 -14.27 -6.96
N GLN A 192 12.18 -15.33 -6.85
CA GLN A 192 11.82 -16.49 -6.04
C GLN A 192 11.79 -16.17 -4.53
N ILE A 193 12.69 -15.33 -4.05
CA ILE A 193 12.67 -14.86 -2.65
C ILE A 193 11.39 -14.05 -2.38
N VAL A 194 11.00 -13.21 -3.33
CA VAL A 194 9.74 -12.44 -3.26
C VAL A 194 8.53 -13.38 -3.15
N VAL A 195 8.43 -14.37 -4.04
CA VAL A 195 7.34 -15.36 -4.05
C VAL A 195 7.27 -16.12 -2.73
N ASP A 196 8.38 -16.68 -2.28
CA ASP A 196 8.42 -17.55 -1.10
C ASP A 196 8.12 -16.76 0.19
N SER A 197 8.69 -15.56 0.33
CA SER A 197 8.50 -14.73 1.52
C SER A 197 7.08 -14.15 1.60
N LEU A 198 6.50 -13.71 0.50
CA LEU A 198 5.10 -13.28 0.46
C LEU A 198 4.15 -14.44 0.79
N ASN A 199 4.36 -15.62 0.18
CA ASN A 199 3.55 -16.81 0.46
C ASN A 199 3.63 -17.25 1.92
N LYS A 200 4.81 -17.15 2.52
CA LYS A 200 5.04 -17.42 3.94
C LYS A 200 4.30 -16.43 4.84
N SER A 201 4.32 -15.14 4.48
CA SER A 201 3.66 -14.09 5.26
C SER A 201 2.15 -14.29 5.37
N VAL A 202 1.49 -14.79 4.34
CA VAL A 202 0.03 -14.98 4.31
C VAL A 202 -0.42 -16.39 4.70
N GLU A 203 0.51 -17.28 5.01
CA GLU A 203 0.24 -18.70 5.26
C GLU A 203 -0.72 -18.93 6.42
N GLY A 204 -1.80 -19.70 6.16
CA GLY A 204 -2.77 -20.11 7.17
C GLY A 204 -3.75 -19.02 7.63
N ILE A 205 -3.70 -17.82 7.08
CA ILE A 205 -4.64 -16.74 7.39
C ILE A 205 -5.85 -16.88 6.48
N GLN A 206 -7.04 -17.06 7.09
CA GLN A 206 -8.30 -17.25 6.37
C GLN A 206 -9.15 -15.97 6.41
N ASN A 207 -10.06 -15.83 5.44
CA ASN A 207 -11.01 -14.72 5.35
C ASN A 207 -10.32 -13.34 5.40
N CYS A 208 -9.20 -13.24 4.69
CA CYS A 208 -8.43 -12.03 4.45
C CYS A 208 -8.32 -11.80 2.95
N GLU A 209 -8.26 -10.56 2.54
CA GLU A 209 -7.87 -10.18 1.19
C GLU A 209 -6.46 -9.61 1.24
N PHE A 210 -5.56 -10.19 0.47
CA PHE A 210 -4.16 -9.77 0.41
C PHE A 210 -3.84 -9.10 -0.90
N THR A 211 -3.23 -7.93 -0.83
CA THR A 211 -2.67 -7.23 -1.98
C THR A 211 -1.21 -6.92 -1.76
N ILE A 212 -0.48 -6.69 -2.85
CA ILE A 212 0.83 -6.06 -2.77
C ILE A 212 0.77 -4.67 -3.41
N HIS A 213 1.54 -3.74 -2.85
CA HIS A 213 1.78 -2.45 -3.48
C HIS A 213 3.26 -2.31 -3.81
N VAL A 214 3.54 -1.98 -5.07
CA VAL A 214 4.91 -1.73 -5.55
C VAL A 214 4.94 -0.36 -6.21
N CYS A 215 5.68 0.56 -5.61
CA CYS A 215 5.91 1.90 -6.14
C CYS A 215 7.34 2.08 -6.69
N TYR A 216 7.58 3.21 -7.36
CA TYR A 216 8.88 3.59 -7.96
C TYR A 216 9.45 2.58 -8.98
N SER A 217 8.62 1.69 -9.53
CA SER A 217 9.04 0.79 -10.60
C SER A 217 8.79 1.37 -11.98
N THR A 218 9.70 1.12 -12.89
CA THR A 218 9.54 1.48 -14.31
C THR A 218 9.03 0.32 -15.17
N ASP A 219 9.01 -0.91 -14.63
CA ASP A 219 8.60 -2.13 -15.33
C ASP A 219 8.14 -3.19 -14.34
N TYR A 220 6.92 -3.67 -14.49
CA TYR A 220 6.34 -4.70 -13.64
C TYR A 220 6.31 -6.10 -14.27
N ARG A 221 6.84 -6.29 -15.48
CA ARG A 221 6.76 -7.60 -16.18
C ARG A 221 7.35 -8.73 -15.37
N MET A 222 8.50 -8.51 -14.70
CA MET A 222 9.09 -9.52 -13.81
C MET A 222 8.16 -9.98 -12.69
N LEU A 223 7.33 -9.06 -12.18
CA LEU A 223 6.32 -9.37 -11.17
C LEU A 223 5.13 -10.12 -11.79
N TYR A 224 4.72 -9.74 -12.99
CA TYR A 224 3.63 -10.42 -13.71
C TYR A 224 4.00 -11.87 -14.07
N ASP A 225 5.27 -12.14 -14.37
CA ASP A 225 5.75 -13.49 -14.69
C ASP A 225 5.57 -14.47 -13.51
N VAL A 226 5.66 -13.99 -12.27
CA VAL A 226 5.53 -14.81 -11.05
C VAL A 226 4.22 -14.60 -10.29
N MET A 227 3.38 -13.66 -10.69
CA MET A 227 2.19 -13.28 -9.91
C MET A 227 1.23 -14.45 -9.61
N ASN A 228 1.14 -15.43 -10.53
CA ASN A 228 0.27 -16.58 -10.30
C ASN A 228 0.77 -17.52 -9.22
N ASP A 229 2.05 -17.46 -8.87
CA ASP A 229 2.67 -18.27 -7.80
C ASP A 229 2.57 -17.59 -6.44
N ILE A 230 2.25 -16.29 -6.40
CA ILE A 230 2.04 -15.52 -5.17
C ILE A 230 0.58 -15.67 -4.70
N LYS A 231 0.39 -15.98 -3.42
CA LYS A 231 -0.94 -16.17 -2.79
C LYS A 231 -1.57 -14.85 -2.36
N ILE A 232 -1.77 -13.95 -3.32
CA ILE A 232 -2.44 -12.66 -3.13
C ILE A 232 -3.64 -12.54 -4.07
N ASP A 233 -4.56 -11.62 -3.76
CA ASP A 233 -5.79 -11.38 -4.53
C ASP A 233 -5.61 -10.29 -5.59
N GLY A 234 -4.71 -9.33 -5.38
CA GLY A 234 -4.50 -8.22 -6.30
C GLY A 234 -3.17 -7.50 -6.15
N LEU A 235 -2.89 -6.60 -7.11
CA LEU A 235 -1.69 -5.79 -7.20
C LEU A 235 -2.08 -4.31 -7.32
N ASN A 236 -1.62 -3.46 -6.40
CA ASN A 236 -1.79 -2.02 -6.44
C ASN A 236 -0.50 -1.39 -7.00
N LEU A 237 -0.55 -0.85 -8.22
CA LEU A 237 0.64 -0.44 -8.96
C LEU A 237 0.54 1.00 -9.49
N GLU A 238 1.70 1.61 -9.76
CA GLU A 238 1.83 2.94 -10.36
C GLU A 238 1.78 2.86 -11.88
N PHE A 239 1.00 3.72 -12.50
CA PHE A 239 0.90 3.84 -13.94
C PHE A 239 0.83 5.30 -14.41
N ALA A 240 0.18 6.18 -13.66
CA ALA A 240 -0.05 7.56 -14.05
C ALA A 240 1.24 8.38 -14.15
N ASN A 241 2.24 8.06 -13.33
CA ASN A 241 3.57 8.68 -13.35
C ASN A 241 4.38 8.40 -14.62
N ARG A 242 3.99 7.37 -15.40
CA ARG A 242 4.61 6.97 -16.66
C ARG A 242 3.72 7.21 -17.88
N ASP A 243 2.53 7.76 -17.65
CA ASP A 243 1.53 8.00 -18.68
C ASP A 243 1.61 9.41 -19.25
N SER A 244 1.01 9.62 -20.41
CA SER A 244 0.92 10.94 -21.00
C SER A 244 -0.23 11.77 -20.40
N LEU A 245 -0.16 13.08 -20.55
CA LEU A 245 -1.25 14.00 -20.19
C LEU A 245 -2.22 14.26 -21.36
N GLU A 246 -2.03 13.60 -22.50
CA GLU A 246 -2.90 13.73 -23.67
C GLU A 246 -4.24 13.07 -23.43
N SER A 247 -5.29 13.57 -24.09
CA SER A 247 -6.61 12.96 -24.06
C SER A 247 -6.68 11.77 -25.04
N GLY A 248 -7.51 10.77 -24.71
CA GLY A 248 -7.78 9.62 -25.57
C GLY A 248 -7.45 8.29 -24.93
N THR A 249 -7.87 7.21 -25.60
CA THR A 249 -7.76 5.82 -25.14
C THR A 249 -6.97 4.94 -26.12
N SER A 250 -6.08 5.52 -26.94
CA SER A 250 -5.16 4.76 -27.77
C SER A 250 -3.86 4.40 -27.01
N ASP A 251 -3.13 3.38 -27.49
CA ASP A 251 -1.81 3.03 -26.93
C ASP A 251 -0.86 4.22 -26.91
N ALA A 252 -0.86 5.04 -27.97
CA ALA A 252 -0.04 6.25 -28.04
C ALA A 252 -0.40 7.30 -26.96
N SER A 253 -1.69 7.37 -26.59
CA SER A 253 -2.18 8.28 -25.55
C SER A 253 -1.99 7.70 -24.13
N ARG A 254 -1.91 6.38 -23.99
CA ARG A 254 -1.88 5.65 -22.70
C ARG A 254 -0.64 4.76 -22.57
N PRO A 255 0.58 5.24 -22.86
CA PRO A 255 1.78 4.41 -22.82
C PRO A 255 2.07 3.82 -21.43
N GLY A 256 1.67 4.51 -20.35
CA GLY A 256 1.86 4.04 -18.98
C GLY A 256 1.04 2.79 -18.63
N TYR A 257 -0.01 2.51 -19.38
CA TYR A 257 -0.95 1.40 -19.11
C TYR A 257 -0.81 0.23 -20.09
N GLU A 258 0.01 0.36 -21.14
CA GLU A 258 0.13 -0.64 -22.19
C GLU A 258 0.58 -2.01 -21.66
N GLU A 259 1.43 -2.05 -20.65
CA GLU A 259 1.91 -3.29 -20.02
C GLU A 259 0.80 -4.13 -19.39
N LEU A 260 -0.39 -3.55 -19.13
CA LEU A 260 -1.53 -4.30 -18.61
C LEU A 260 -2.09 -5.31 -19.62
N LYS A 261 -1.79 -5.18 -20.90
CA LYS A 261 -2.07 -6.22 -21.92
C LYS A 261 -1.29 -7.49 -21.60
N TYR A 262 -0.03 -7.35 -21.18
CA TYR A 262 0.81 -8.48 -20.76
C TYR A 262 0.33 -9.06 -19.43
N PHE A 263 0.01 -8.22 -18.45
CA PHE A 263 -0.62 -8.66 -17.22
C PHE A 263 -1.86 -9.53 -17.48
N GLN A 264 -2.79 -9.05 -18.31
CA GLN A 264 -4.04 -9.74 -18.60
C GLN A 264 -3.82 -11.10 -19.30
N GLN A 265 -2.84 -11.21 -20.19
CA GLN A 265 -2.48 -12.47 -20.85
C GLN A 265 -2.02 -13.53 -19.85
N LEU A 266 -1.30 -13.15 -18.80
CA LEU A 266 -0.77 -14.04 -17.79
C LEU A 266 -1.75 -14.31 -16.64
N ASN A 267 -2.78 -13.48 -16.43
CA ASN A 267 -3.64 -13.46 -15.25
C ASN A 267 -4.61 -14.65 -15.18
N THR A 268 -4.09 -15.86 -15.05
CA THR A 268 -4.90 -17.09 -14.98
C THR A 268 -5.66 -17.25 -13.66
N ARG A 269 -5.22 -16.58 -12.60
CA ARG A 269 -5.84 -16.61 -11.28
C ARG A 269 -6.83 -15.48 -11.02
N LYS A 270 -7.13 -14.67 -12.05
CA LYS A 270 -8.09 -13.55 -11.97
C LYS A 270 -7.78 -12.58 -10.83
N LYS A 271 -6.49 -12.23 -10.64
CA LYS A 271 -6.11 -11.19 -9.71
C LYS A 271 -6.61 -9.85 -10.21
N PHE A 272 -7.08 -9.01 -9.29
CA PHE A 272 -7.43 -7.64 -9.66
C PHE A 272 -6.20 -6.73 -9.71
N ILE A 273 -6.33 -5.64 -10.44
CA ILE A 273 -5.36 -4.55 -10.47
C ILE A 273 -5.92 -3.33 -9.74
N GLY A 274 -5.19 -2.84 -8.77
CA GLY A 274 -5.37 -1.49 -8.22
C GLY A 274 -4.63 -0.53 -9.13
N LEU A 275 -5.42 0.15 -9.95
CA LEU A 275 -4.96 0.98 -11.05
C LEU A 275 -4.59 2.37 -10.54
N GLY A 276 -3.30 2.72 -10.52
CA GLY A 276 -2.83 4.08 -10.29
C GLY A 276 -3.29 5.00 -11.42
N VAL A 277 -4.17 5.97 -11.12
CA VAL A 277 -4.76 6.87 -12.12
C VAL A 277 -4.41 8.33 -11.91
N THR A 278 -3.74 8.65 -10.81
CA THR A 278 -3.20 9.99 -10.50
C THR A 278 -1.77 9.90 -10.05
N ASP A 279 -0.88 10.70 -10.68
CA ASP A 279 0.53 10.78 -10.33
C ASP A 279 0.73 11.51 -9.00
N VAL A 280 1.29 10.82 -8.01
CA VAL A 280 1.52 11.38 -6.67
C VAL A 280 2.87 12.09 -6.53
N HIS A 281 3.71 12.05 -7.56
CA HIS A 281 5.06 12.65 -7.53
C HIS A 281 5.06 14.13 -7.92
N ILE A 282 3.98 14.62 -8.54
CA ILE A 282 3.81 16.00 -9.00
C ILE A 282 2.56 16.66 -8.42
N ASP A 283 2.56 18.00 -8.39
CA ASP A 283 1.41 18.77 -7.87
C ASP A 283 0.30 19.01 -8.93
N TYR A 284 0.51 18.58 -10.18
CA TYR A 284 -0.53 18.63 -11.21
C TYR A 284 -1.74 17.80 -10.80
N ILE A 285 -2.90 18.44 -10.79
CA ILE A 285 -4.17 17.77 -10.48
C ILE A 285 -4.80 17.33 -11.79
N GLU A 286 -4.88 16.03 -12.01
CA GLU A 286 -5.42 15.44 -13.23
C GLU A 286 -6.91 15.79 -13.39
N PRO A 287 -7.31 16.33 -14.54
CA PRO A 287 -8.72 16.54 -14.84
C PRO A 287 -9.51 15.21 -14.87
N VAL A 288 -10.77 15.27 -14.47
CA VAL A 288 -11.69 14.11 -14.50
C VAL A 288 -11.66 13.38 -15.86
N LYS A 289 -11.64 14.15 -16.98
CA LYS A 289 -11.57 13.55 -18.32
C LYS A 289 -10.32 12.70 -18.54
N LEU A 290 -9.14 13.16 -18.12
CA LEU A 290 -7.90 12.40 -18.26
C LEU A 290 -7.94 11.09 -17.47
N ILE A 291 -8.46 11.16 -16.24
CA ILE A 291 -8.63 9.97 -15.39
C ILE A 291 -9.64 8.98 -16.02
N LYS A 292 -10.74 9.48 -16.59
CA LYS A 292 -11.68 8.63 -17.34
C LYS A 292 -11.02 7.95 -18.52
N ASP A 293 -10.22 8.67 -19.29
CA ASP A 293 -9.52 8.11 -20.45
C ASP A 293 -8.56 6.99 -20.01
N ARG A 294 -7.86 7.14 -18.88
CA ARG A 294 -6.99 6.12 -18.26
C ARG A 294 -7.78 4.86 -17.86
N ILE A 295 -8.88 5.03 -17.16
CA ILE A 295 -9.72 3.91 -16.71
C ILE A 295 -10.35 3.20 -17.92
N ASN A 296 -10.93 3.94 -18.85
CA ASN A 296 -11.59 3.36 -20.03
C ASN A 296 -10.61 2.54 -20.90
N TYR A 297 -9.36 3.04 -21.07
CA TYR A 297 -8.34 2.27 -21.77
C TYR A 297 -8.12 0.88 -21.12
N VAL A 298 -8.12 0.82 -19.79
CA VAL A 298 -7.92 -0.44 -19.06
C VAL A 298 -9.16 -1.32 -19.12
N LEU A 299 -10.36 -0.73 -19.12
CA LEU A 299 -11.62 -1.49 -19.28
C LEU A 299 -11.77 -2.12 -20.67
N ASP A 300 -11.07 -1.62 -21.69
CA ASP A 300 -10.96 -2.29 -23.00
C ASP A 300 -10.01 -3.51 -22.95
N ILE A 301 -9.14 -3.61 -21.94
CA ILE A 301 -8.17 -4.71 -21.78
C ILE A 301 -8.72 -5.80 -20.83
N MET A 302 -9.36 -5.40 -19.73
CA MET A 302 -9.76 -6.32 -18.67
C MET A 302 -11.14 -5.97 -18.08
N PRO A 303 -11.87 -6.96 -17.54
CA PRO A 303 -13.22 -6.75 -17.03
C PRO A 303 -13.23 -5.87 -15.77
N PRO A 304 -14.31 -5.08 -15.55
CA PRO A 304 -14.40 -4.08 -14.48
C PRO A 304 -14.37 -4.66 -13.07
N ASP A 305 -14.70 -5.94 -12.87
CA ASP A 305 -14.62 -6.63 -11.58
C ASP A 305 -13.17 -6.99 -11.18
N LEU A 306 -12.23 -6.89 -12.10
CA LEU A 306 -10.80 -7.04 -11.86
C LEU A 306 -10.04 -5.70 -11.81
N VAL A 307 -10.75 -4.57 -11.77
CA VAL A 307 -10.13 -3.24 -11.67
C VAL A 307 -10.60 -2.52 -10.42
N ARG A 308 -9.64 -2.03 -9.63
CA ARG A 308 -9.86 -1.03 -8.58
C ARG A 308 -9.19 0.27 -8.99
N VAL A 309 -9.58 1.39 -8.40
CA VAL A 309 -9.08 2.71 -8.76
C VAL A 309 -8.40 3.35 -7.56
N ASN A 310 -7.14 3.74 -7.72
CA ASN A 310 -6.34 4.34 -6.66
C ASN A 310 -5.34 5.39 -7.21
N PRO A 311 -4.75 6.24 -6.37
CA PRO A 311 -3.56 7.01 -6.75
C PRO A 311 -2.36 6.06 -6.95
N ASP A 312 -1.32 6.52 -7.64
CA ASP A 312 -0.12 5.72 -7.88
C ASP A 312 0.52 5.20 -6.58
N CYS A 313 0.55 6.02 -5.54
CA CYS A 313 1.11 5.70 -4.23
C CYS A 313 0.44 6.55 -3.13
N GLY A 314 0.97 6.54 -1.92
CA GLY A 314 0.55 7.44 -0.84
C GLY A 314 0.79 8.92 -1.17
N LEU A 315 -0.11 9.79 -0.72
CA LEU A 315 -0.12 11.22 -1.03
C LEU A 315 0.62 12.10 0.01
N ARG A 316 1.39 11.50 0.92
CA ARG A 316 2.05 12.22 2.03
C ARG A 316 2.99 13.35 1.61
N THR A 317 3.48 13.33 0.37
CA THR A 317 4.38 14.35 -0.17
C THR A 317 3.68 15.54 -0.79
N ARG A 318 2.39 15.41 -1.06
CA ARG A 318 1.57 16.50 -1.59
C ARG A 318 1.04 17.39 -0.47
N SER A 319 0.54 18.59 -0.81
CA SER A 319 -0.28 19.34 0.13
C SER A 319 -1.59 18.59 0.41
N VAL A 320 -2.26 18.90 1.52
CA VAL A 320 -3.57 18.32 1.83
C VAL A 320 -4.57 18.65 0.73
N GLU A 321 -4.55 19.88 0.23
CA GLU A 321 -5.45 20.39 -0.82
C GLU A 321 -5.21 19.64 -2.13
N THR A 322 -3.94 19.52 -2.56
CA THR A 322 -3.58 18.78 -3.79
C THR A 322 -3.99 17.30 -3.67
N GLY A 323 -3.70 16.67 -2.53
CA GLY A 323 -4.07 15.27 -2.29
C GLY A 323 -5.59 15.07 -2.35
N TYR A 324 -6.35 15.96 -1.71
CA TYR A 324 -7.81 15.91 -1.72
C TYR A 324 -8.40 16.07 -3.13
N GLU A 325 -7.97 17.07 -3.89
CA GLU A 325 -8.50 17.30 -5.24
C GLU A 325 -8.15 16.17 -6.21
N LYS A 326 -6.96 15.52 -6.08
CA LYS A 326 -6.62 14.32 -6.83
C LYS A 326 -7.59 13.17 -6.53
N LEU A 327 -7.83 12.86 -5.26
CA LEU A 327 -8.76 11.80 -4.84
C LEU A 327 -10.21 12.09 -5.27
N LYS A 328 -10.66 13.33 -5.14
CA LYS A 328 -11.99 13.76 -5.56
C LYS A 328 -12.20 13.65 -7.07
N ASN A 329 -11.22 14.07 -7.89
CA ASN A 329 -11.30 13.93 -9.34
C ASN A 329 -11.26 12.45 -9.75
N MET A 330 -10.48 11.63 -9.05
CA MET A 330 -10.41 10.18 -9.24
C MET A 330 -11.78 9.53 -9.01
N ASP A 331 -12.40 9.78 -7.88
CA ASP A 331 -13.72 9.19 -7.56
C ASP A 331 -14.83 9.76 -8.45
N THR A 332 -14.76 11.03 -8.84
CA THR A 332 -15.70 11.65 -9.79
C THR A 332 -15.61 10.93 -11.14
N ALA A 333 -14.41 10.71 -11.67
CA ALA A 333 -14.19 10.00 -12.94
C ALA A 333 -14.77 8.58 -12.87
N ARG A 334 -14.47 7.86 -11.78
CA ARG A 334 -15.01 6.52 -11.54
C ARG A 334 -16.54 6.48 -11.52
N LYS A 335 -17.16 7.39 -10.76
CA LYS A 335 -18.62 7.47 -10.65
C LYS A 335 -19.30 7.81 -11.96
N GLU A 336 -18.67 8.59 -12.83
CA GLU A 336 -19.19 8.84 -14.17
C GLU A 336 -19.14 7.58 -15.05
N ILE A 337 -18.05 6.82 -14.98
CA ILE A 337 -17.92 5.54 -15.72
C ILE A 337 -18.94 4.51 -15.22
N LEU A 338 -19.16 4.41 -13.90
CA LEU A 338 -20.12 3.47 -13.33
C LEU A 338 -21.58 3.71 -13.75
N LYS A 339 -21.92 4.90 -14.29
CA LYS A 339 -23.26 5.17 -14.84
C LYS A 339 -23.43 4.61 -16.24
N ASP A 340 -22.32 4.34 -16.91
CA ASP A 340 -22.29 3.88 -18.30
C ASP A 340 -22.07 2.35 -18.39
N LEU A 341 -21.69 1.68 -17.25
CA LEU A 341 -21.55 0.23 -17.11
C LEU A 341 -22.85 -0.43 -16.66
#